data_f13f5cac3979b88966dc531c296a4898
#
_entry.id   f13f5cac3979b88966dc531c296a4898
#
_cell.length_a   1.000
_cell.length_b   1.000
_cell.length_c   1.000
_cell.angle_alpha   90.00
_cell.angle_beta   90.00
_cell.angle_gamma   90.00
#
_symmetry.space_group_name_H-M   'P 1'
#
loop_
_entity.id
_entity.type
_entity.pdbx_description
1 polymer ?
#
loop_
_entity_poly.entity_id
_entity_poly.type
_entity_poly.pdbx_seq_one_letter_code
_entity_poly.pdbx_strand_id
1 'polypeptide(L)'
;SRAGGGFMFVNLKPLGPERRDSSRAVIARLRPQLDRITGLRVFLGPVQDLRMGSRSANSTYQYTLRGDSQATLRTWTQKLADRLKQEPGLSDVDSDQADNGVEAFVDVNRDTASRLGVTSSAVDSALYNAFGQRAVATIYDELNQYAVVMEWAPRFAQGPAVLKDLHLPANAVAGTSANPGQRNASTGQALSTTPVTMVPLGAVATVSERAVPSSIDHEDGELSSTLSFSLEEGATLGDAQRILAQAEADIAMPTSVRGSFGGTAKSFQQSQSQQLLLILAALVVIYILLGVLYESLIHPITVLTTLPSAGVGALLALLALRMDFSLIALIGIFLLIGIVKKNAILIIDFALEAERTRGLSATEAVREACLMRFRPILMTTLAAALGALPLAIGFGQGAELRQPLGVAIIGGLIASQLLTLLTTPVVYVLMDKLRRPGTFDQHRSHAIPTMALSNE
;
A
#
# COMPACT_ATOMS: atom_id res chain seq x y z
N SER A 1 5.57 2.61 19.40
CA SER A 1 5.03 1.36 19.99
C SER A 1 3.75 1.69 20.75
N ARG A 2 2.68 0.97 20.47
CA ARG A 2 1.43 1.12 21.26
C ARG A 2 1.69 0.64 22.67
N ALA A 3 1.17 1.35 23.66
CA ALA A 3 1.24 0.92 25.06
C ALA A 3 0.55 -0.46 25.18
N GLY A 4 1.23 -1.44 25.81
CA GLY A 4 0.74 -2.81 25.97
C GLY A 4 0.89 -3.73 24.76
N GLY A 5 1.58 -3.30 23.68
CA GLY A 5 1.84 -4.10 22.49
C GLY A 5 3.33 -4.42 22.30
N GLY A 6 3.62 -5.58 21.75
CA GLY A 6 4.96 -6.02 21.37
C GLY A 6 5.03 -6.41 19.90
N PHE A 7 6.22 -6.39 19.32
CA PHE A 7 6.48 -6.79 17.96
C PHE A 7 7.57 -7.87 17.91
N MET A 8 7.34 -8.94 17.17
CA MET A 8 8.27 -10.06 17.06
C MET A 8 8.50 -10.43 15.61
N PHE A 9 9.75 -10.51 15.19
CA PHE A 9 10.14 -11.10 13.92
C PHE A 9 10.46 -12.58 14.11
N VAL A 10 9.80 -13.44 13.34
CA VAL A 10 10.03 -14.88 13.36
C VAL A 10 10.60 -15.29 12.01
N ASN A 11 11.85 -15.75 12.01
CA ASN A 11 12.48 -16.30 10.82
C ASN A 11 12.22 -17.80 10.74
N LEU A 12 11.53 -18.23 9.68
CA LEU A 12 11.31 -19.63 9.41
C LEU A 12 12.55 -20.21 8.72
N LYS A 13 12.82 -21.50 8.95
CA LYS A 13 13.84 -22.23 8.18
C LYS A 13 13.49 -22.18 6.68
N PRO A 14 14.49 -22.21 5.77
CA PRO A 14 14.24 -22.26 4.33
C PRO A 14 13.34 -23.44 3.95
N LEU A 15 12.55 -23.28 2.87
CA LEU A 15 11.82 -24.41 2.27
C LEU A 15 12.81 -25.49 1.83
N GLY A 16 12.59 -26.74 2.25
CA GLY A 16 13.48 -27.84 1.99
C GLY A 16 13.15 -29.06 2.85
N PRO A 17 14.13 -29.95 3.11
CA PRO A 17 13.91 -31.18 3.89
C PRO A 17 13.38 -30.90 5.31
N GLU A 18 13.78 -29.80 5.92
CA GLU A 18 13.39 -29.44 7.28
C GLU A 18 12.08 -28.68 7.39
N ARG A 19 11.64 -27.99 6.33
CA ARG A 19 10.36 -27.28 6.26
C ARG A 19 9.72 -27.47 4.88
N ARG A 20 8.57 -28.11 4.85
CA ARG A 20 7.77 -28.33 3.63
C ARG A 20 6.60 -27.36 3.53
N ASP A 21 6.12 -26.85 4.68
CA ASP A 21 4.96 -25.97 4.75
C ASP A 21 5.32 -24.54 4.33
N SER A 22 4.44 -23.90 3.55
CA SER A 22 4.54 -22.47 3.25
C SER A 22 4.41 -21.62 4.51
N SER A 23 4.81 -20.36 4.48
CA SER A 23 4.60 -19.42 5.60
C SER A 23 3.12 -19.26 5.92
N ARG A 24 2.25 -19.24 4.90
CA ARG A 24 0.79 -19.20 5.07
C ARG A 24 0.25 -20.46 5.76
N ALA A 25 0.72 -21.64 5.38
CA ALA A 25 0.30 -22.91 6.02
C ALA A 25 0.74 -22.98 7.49
N VAL A 26 1.94 -22.47 7.81
CA VAL A 26 2.41 -22.37 9.20
C VAL A 26 1.53 -21.41 10.01
N ILE A 27 1.18 -20.26 9.44
CA ILE A 27 0.27 -19.28 10.07
C ILE A 27 -1.10 -19.90 10.33
N ALA A 28 -1.69 -20.55 9.33
CA ALA A 28 -3.00 -21.20 9.45
C ALA A 28 -3.02 -22.26 10.55
N ARG A 29 -1.92 -23.01 10.73
CA ARG A 29 -1.79 -24.02 11.79
C ARG A 29 -1.60 -23.40 13.19
N LEU A 30 -0.89 -22.29 13.29
CA LEU A 30 -0.60 -21.65 14.58
C LEU A 30 -1.75 -20.80 15.11
N ARG A 31 -2.53 -20.17 14.22
CA ARG A 31 -3.64 -19.26 14.58
C ARG A 31 -4.60 -19.87 15.61
N PRO A 32 -5.19 -21.07 15.42
CA PRO A 32 -6.12 -21.63 16.39
C PRO A 32 -5.49 -21.97 17.74
N GLN A 33 -4.16 -22.12 17.79
CA GLN A 33 -3.44 -22.38 19.05
C GLN A 33 -3.21 -21.07 19.82
N LEU A 34 -2.89 -19.99 19.11
CA LEU A 34 -2.65 -18.68 19.71
C LEU A 34 -3.92 -18.00 20.15
N ASP A 35 -5.03 -18.21 19.46
CA ASP A 35 -6.37 -17.69 19.83
C ASP A 35 -6.89 -18.25 21.16
N ARG A 36 -6.33 -19.39 21.64
CA ARG A 36 -6.67 -19.97 22.94
C ARG A 36 -5.99 -19.26 24.12
N ILE A 37 -5.02 -18.40 23.86
CA ILE A 37 -4.30 -17.69 24.91
C ILE A 37 -5.12 -16.47 25.36
N THR A 38 -5.70 -16.54 26.53
CA THR A 38 -6.49 -15.44 27.09
C THR A 38 -5.61 -14.24 27.44
N GLY A 39 -6.08 -13.04 27.14
CA GLY A 39 -5.38 -11.79 27.43
C GLY A 39 -4.30 -11.39 26.43
N LEU A 40 -4.08 -12.18 25.36
CA LEU A 40 -3.17 -11.87 24.28
C LEU A 40 -3.88 -11.96 22.92
N ARG A 41 -3.74 -10.92 22.09
CA ARG A 41 -4.14 -10.96 20.67
C ARG A 41 -2.89 -10.99 19.83
N VAL A 42 -2.73 -12.01 18.98
CA VAL A 42 -1.57 -12.19 18.14
C VAL A 42 -1.99 -12.05 16.67
N PHE A 43 -1.35 -11.16 15.96
CA PHE A 43 -1.52 -10.96 14.53
C PHE A 43 -0.32 -11.56 13.81
N LEU A 44 -0.56 -12.56 12.97
CA LEU A 44 0.48 -13.23 12.20
C LEU A 44 0.39 -12.78 10.74
N GLY A 45 1.46 -12.22 10.21
CA GLY A 45 1.54 -11.82 8.82
C GLY A 45 2.88 -12.19 8.18
N PRO A 46 2.89 -12.72 6.95
CA PRO A 46 4.14 -12.88 6.21
C PRO A 46 4.73 -11.50 5.92
N VAL A 47 6.05 -11.39 6.07
CA VAL A 47 6.75 -10.15 5.70
C VAL A 47 6.64 -9.95 4.18
N GLN A 48 6.13 -8.81 3.75
CA GLN A 48 6.05 -8.47 2.34
C GLN A 48 7.31 -7.74 1.89
N ASP A 49 7.86 -8.12 0.74
CA ASP A 49 9.01 -7.44 0.12
C ASP A 49 8.67 -6.00 -0.31
N LEU A 50 7.42 -5.78 -0.71
CA LEU A 50 6.89 -4.48 -1.09
C LEU A 50 5.79 -4.08 -0.10
N ARG A 51 6.12 -3.24 0.86
CA ARG A 51 5.15 -2.56 1.70
C ARG A 51 4.83 -1.21 1.10
N MET A 52 3.59 -1.03 0.68
CA MET A 52 3.10 0.26 0.20
C MET A 52 2.17 0.85 1.26
N GLY A 53 2.45 2.09 1.66
CA GLY A 53 1.69 2.82 2.68
C GLY A 53 2.53 3.23 3.88
N SER A 54 2.17 4.35 4.47
CA SER A 54 2.90 4.99 5.57
C SER A 54 2.47 4.50 6.97
N ARG A 55 1.31 3.84 7.08
CA ARG A 55 0.78 3.40 8.37
C ARG A 55 1.14 1.95 8.67
N SER A 56 1.61 1.72 9.90
CA SER A 56 1.77 0.37 10.41
C SER A 56 0.40 -0.18 10.82
N ALA A 57 0.00 -1.31 10.25
CA ALA A 57 -1.20 -2.04 10.61
C ALA A 57 -0.85 -3.46 11.06
N ASN A 58 -1.73 -4.07 11.84
CA ASN A 58 -1.54 -5.42 12.36
C ASN A 58 -1.74 -6.48 11.28
N SER A 59 -2.45 -6.15 10.19
CA SER A 59 -2.79 -7.06 9.09
C SER A 59 -2.35 -6.51 7.73
N THR A 60 -2.40 -7.33 6.70
CA THR A 60 -1.83 -7.07 5.37
C THR A 60 -2.51 -5.91 4.62
N TYR A 61 -3.84 -5.84 4.69
CA TYR A 61 -4.64 -4.86 3.96
C TYR A 61 -5.26 -3.86 4.92
N GLN A 62 -5.49 -2.65 4.43
CA GLN A 62 -5.98 -1.52 5.21
C GLN A 62 -7.18 -0.89 4.53
N TYR A 63 -8.19 -0.56 5.34
CA TYR A 63 -9.35 0.21 4.94
C TYR A 63 -9.55 1.36 5.91
N THR A 64 -9.40 2.59 5.43
CA THR A 64 -9.47 3.79 6.26
C THR A 64 -10.84 4.42 6.14
N LEU A 65 -11.49 4.60 7.27
CA LEU A 65 -12.69 5.40 7.43
C LEU A 65 -12.32 6.83 7.80
N ARG A 66 -12.99 7.80 7.21
CA ARG A 66 -12.78 9.23 7.47
C ARG A 66 -14.12 9.89 7.81
N GLY A 67 -14.08 10.87 8.70
CA GLY A 67 -15.27 11.58 9.12
C GLY A 67 -14.96 12.82 9.96
N ASP A 68 -15.96 13.67 10.15
CA ASP A 68 -15.81 14.97 10.82
C ASP A 68 -15.92 14.86 12.36
N SER A 69 -16.50 13.78 12.87
CA SER A 69 -16.77 13.58 14.30
C SER A 69 -16.12 12.31 14.81
N GLN A 70 -15.29 12.43 15.84
CA GLN A 70 -14.62 11.29 16.48
C GLN A 70 -15.62 10.26 17.03
N ALA A 71 -16.68 10.70 17.67
CA ALA A 71 -17.69 9.81 18.25
C ALA A 71 -18.44 9.02 17.17
N THR A 72 -18.81 9.68 16.08
CA THR A 72 -19.46 9.05 14.93
C THR A 72 -18.52 8.06 14.25
N LEU A 73 -17.30 8.49 13.95
CA LEU A 73 -16.27 7.64 13.32
C LEU A 73 -16.00 6.40 14.17
N ARG A 74 -15.86 6.56 15.47
CA ARG A 74 -15.64 5.45 16.40
C ARG A 74 -16.77 4.43 16.36
N THR A 75 -18.01 4.90 16.44
CA THR A 75 -19.19 4.02 16.46
C THR A 75 -19.30 3.21 15.16
N TRP A 76 -19.09 3.85 14.01
CA TRP A 76 -19.22 3.18 12.73
C TRP A 76 -18.04 2.28 12.39
N THR A 77 -16.82 2.65 12.80
CA THR A 77 -15.65 1.79 12.68
C THR A 77 -15.84 0.49 13.46
N GLN A 78 -16.35 0.59 14.70
CA GLN A 78 -16.60 -0.60 15.52
C GLN A 78 -17.68 -1.49 14.89
N LYS A 79 -18.81 -0.91 14.44
CA LYS A 79 -19.88 -1.66 13.77
C LYS A 79 -19.37 -2.37 12.51
N LEU A 80 -18.58 -1.67 11.70
CA LEU A 80 -18.00 -2.25 10.48
C LEU A 80 -17.00 -3.36 10.82
N ALA A 81 -16.13 -3.14 11.81
CA ALA A 81 -15.19 -4.17 12.27
C ALA A 81 -15.92 -5.44 12.74
N ASP A 82 -16.99 -5.29 13.54
CA ASP A 82 -17.73 -6.43 14.05
C ASP A 82 -18.52 -7.17 12.95
N ARG A 83 -19.01 -6.44 11.94
CA ARG A 83 -19.64 -7.04 10.75
C ARG A 83 -18.63 -7.81 9.91
N LEU A 84 -17.45 -7.24 9.68
CA LEU A 84 -16.39 -7.87 8.88
C LEU A 84 -15.78 -9.12 9.54
N LYS A 85 -15.73 -9.18 10.87
CA LYS A 85 -15.28 -10.38 11.61
C LYS A 85 -16.16 -11.62 11.35
N GLN A 86 -17.40 -11.42 10.91
CA GLN A 86 -18.34 -12.50 10.61
C GLN A 86 -18.28 -12.96 9.16
N GLU A 87 -17.53 -12.25 8.30
CA GLU A 87 -17.47 -12.56 6.87
C GLU A 87 -16.44 -13.64 6.57
N PRO A 88 -16.84 -14.73 5.92
CA PRO A 88 -15.91 -15.72 5.42
C PRO A 88 -15.06 -15.10 4.31
N GLY A 89 -13.76 -15.34 4.35
CA GLY A 89 -12.80 -14.79 3.39
C GLY A 89 -11.95 -13.64 3.94
N LEU A 90 -12.32 -13.07 5.09
CA LEU A 90 -11.49 -12.11 5.82
C LEU A 90 -11.03 -12.71 7.16
N SER A 91 -9.79 -12.45 7.51
CA SER A 91 -9.22 -12.87 8.79
C SER A 91 -8.43 -11.71 9.42
N ASP A 92 -8.12 -11.83 10.71
CA ASP A 92 -7.36 -10.83 11.46
C ASP A 92 -7.92 -9.41 11.35
N VAL A 93 -9.27 -9.28 11.36
CA VAL A 93 -9.93 -7.98 11.32
C VAL A 93 -9.70 -7.26 12.63
N ASP A 94 -9.03 -6.11 12.56
CA ASP A 94 -8.69 -5.27 13.71
C ASP A 94 -8.83 -3.78 13.34
N SER A 95 -9.04 -2.95 14.36
CA SER A 95 -9.09 -1.51 14.19
C SER A 95 -7.97 -0.84 14.99
N ASP A 96 -7.55 0.33 14.54
CA ASP A 96 -6.60 1.19 15.25
C ASP A 96 -7.24 1.88 16.48
N GLN A 97 -8.55 1.77 16.63
CA GLN A 97 -9.32 2.32 17.74
C GLN A 97 -9.19 1.41 18.97
N ALA A 98 -8.16 1.63 19.74
CA ALA A 98 -8.00 0.97 21.03
C ALA A 98 -7.95 1.99 22.16
N ASP A 99 -8.81 1.84 23.16
CA ASP A 99 -8.77 2.63 24.39
C ASP A 99 -7.63 2.13 25.29
N ASN A 100 -6.41 2.26 24.80
CA ASN A 100 -5.19 1.80 25.48
C ASN A 100 -4.58 2.89 26.37
N GLY A 101 -5.07 4.11 26.27
CA GLY A 101 -4.70 5.22 27.14
C GLY A 101 -5.58 5.25 28.39
N VAL A 102 -4.99 5.67 29.50
CA VAL A 102 -5.74 5.98 30.72
C VAL A 102 -5.51 7.46 31.00
N GLU A 103 -6.59 8.22 31.13
CA GLU A 103 -6.53 9.62 31.56
C GLU A 103 -7.11 9.77 32.95
N ALA A 104 -6.51 10.66 33.76
CA ALA A 104 -7.10 11.16 34.97
C ALA A 104 -8.00 12.35 34.61
N PHE A 105 -9.31 12.12 34.60
CA PHE A 105 -10.29 13.16 34.32
C PHE A 105 -10.67 13.89 35.59
N VAL A 106 -10.53 15.24 35.54
CA VAL A 106 -10.86 16.12 36.68
C VAL A 106 -12.16 16.83 36.32
N ASP A 107 -13.24 16.44 36.99
CA ASP A 107 -14.55 17.08 36.87
C ASP A 107 -14.74 18.12 37.97
N VAL A 108 -14.68 19.38 37.57
CA VAL A 108 -14.76 20.52 38.52
C VAL A 108 -16.21 20.93 38.74
N ASN A 109 -16.65 20.84 40.01
CA ASN A 109 -17.94 21.40 40.42
C ASN A 109 -17.84 22.95 40.47
N ARG A 110 -18.33 23.60 39.42
CA ARG A 110 -18.20 25.03 39.26
C ARG A 110 -18.91 25.82 40.36
N ASP A 111 -20.03 25.32 40.89
CA ASP A 111 -20.83 26.01 41.93
C ASP A 111 -20.07 25.96 43.26
N THR A 112 -19.48 24.83 43.57
CA THR A 112 -18.66 24.68 44.81
C THR A 112 -17.37 25.49 44.70
N ALA A 113 -16.68 25.43 43.53
CA ALA A 113 -15.48 26.21 43.25
C ALA A 113 -15.75 27.72 43.40
N SER A 114 -16.84 28.20 42.84
CA SER A 114 -17.24 29.62 42.93
C SER A 114 -17.52 30.04 44.36
N ARG A 115 -18.23 29.23 45.15
CA ARG A 115 -18.48 29.51 46.57
C ARG A 115 -17.20 29.57 47.43
N LEU A 116 -16.21 28.79 47.08
CA LEU A 116 -14.90 28.76 47.73
C LEU A 116 -13.92 29.80 47.14
N GLY A 117 -14.35 30.59 46.15
CA GLY A 117 -13.51 31.59 45.49
C GLY A 117 -12.41 31.03 44.61
N VAL A 118 -12.58 29.79 44.13
CA VAL A 118 -11.64 29.14 43.20
C VAL A 118 -12.12 29.39 41.76
N THR A 119 -11.24 29.98 40.95
CA THR A 119 -11.51 30.20 39.52
C THR A 119 -11.07 29.02 38.65
N SER A 120 -11.66 28.82 37.47
CA SER A 120 -11.22 27.80 36.52
C SER A 120 -9.75 28.00 36.14
N SER A 121 -9.34 29.26 35.95
CA SER A 121 -7.92 29.59 35.66
C SER A 121 -6.96 29.20 36.79
N ALA A 122 -7.42 29.24 38.03
CA ALA A 122 -6.60 28.76 39.15
C ALA A 122 -6.41 27.25 39.14
N VAL A 123 -7.47 26.50 38.77
CA VAL A 123 -7.40 25.05 38.59
C VAL A 123 -6.44 24.70 37.44
N ASP A 124 -6.64 25.30 36.26
CA ASP A 124 -5.80 25.05 35.07
C ASP A 124 -4.32 25.38 35.35
N SER A 125 -4.06 26.52 36.02
CA SER A 125 -2.70 26.94 36.38
C SER A 125 -2.05 25.99 37.36
N ALA A 126 -2.78 25.50 38.34
CA ALA A 126 -2.25 24.58 39.35
C ALA A 126 -1.91 23.21 38.74
N LEU A 127 -2.83 22.68 37.91
CA LEU A 127 -2.58 21.43 37.18
C LEU A 127 -1.42 21.55 36.20
N TYR A 128 -1.34 22.66 35.45
CA TYR A 128 -0.23 22.93 34.53
C TYR A 128 1.10 23.07 35.27
N ASN A 129 1.13 23.73 36.41
CA ASN A 129 2.34 23.87 37.26
C ASN A 129 2.82 22.53 37.83
N ALA A 130 1.90 21.64 38.16
CA ALA A 130 2.22 20.36 38.76
C ALA A 130 2.64 19.29 37.73
N PHE A 131 1.97 19.23 36.58
CA PHE A 131 2.09 18.11 35.64
C PHE A 131 2.42 18.52 34.20
N GLY A 132 2.36 19.82 33.88
CA GLY A 132 2.49 20.33 32.51
C GLY A 132 3.91 20.68 32.08
N GLN A 133 4.92 20.32 32.87
CA GLN A 133 6.33 20.66 32.54
C GLN A 133 6.51 22.15 32.22
N ARG A 134 6.00 23.02 33.08
CA ARG A 134 5.99 24.46 32.83
C ARG A 134 7.40 25.03 32.79
N ALA A 135 7.74 25.69 31.66
CA ALA A 135 8.94 26.52 31.59
C ALA A 135 8.77 27.77 32.46
N VAL A 136 9.51 27.88 33.58
CA VAL A 136 9.42 28.98 34.55
C VAL A 136 10.49 30.04 34.33
N ALA A 137 11.62 29.69 33.71
CA ALA A 137 12.69 30.60 33.38
C ALA A 137 13.49 30.07 32.18
N THR A 138 14.25 30.94 31.54
CA THR A 138 15.23 30.56 30.52
C THR A 138 16.61 31.05 30.98
N ILE A 139 17.57 30.14 31.00
CA ILE A 139 18.97 30.45 31.25
C ILE A 139 19.61 30.70 29.86
N TYR A 140 20.18 31.87 29.68
CA TYR A 140 20.92 32.24 28.50
C TYR A 140 22.41 32.00 28.73
N ASP A 141 22.99 31.20 27.87
CA ASP A 141 24.44 30.97 27.81
C ASP A 141 24.96 31.54 26.49
N GLU A 142 26.29 31.64 26.32
CA GLU A 142 26.90 32.26 25.13
C GLU A 142 26.47 31.63 23.81
N LEU A 143 26.20 30.31 23.79
CA LEU A 143 25.86 29.54 22.60
C LEU A 143 24.45 28.94 22.60
N ASN A 144 23.79 28.84 23.77
CA ASN A 144 22.55 28.12 23.91
C ASN A 144 21.55 28.77 24.87
N GLN A 145 20.29 28.39 24.77
CA GLN A 145 19.24 28.76 25.71
C GLN A 145 18.70 27.48 26.36
N TYR A 146 18.61 27.48 27.70
CA TYR A 146 18.14 26.35 28.48
C TYR A 146 16.85 26.73 29.22
N ALA A 147 15.75 26.02 28.89
CA ALA A 147 14.50 26.20 29.61
C ALA A 147 14.60 25.52 31.01
N VAL A 148 14.25 26.25 32.04
CA VAL A 148 14.08 25.69 33.40
C VAL A 148 12.65 25.23 33.53
N VAL A 149 12.46 23.92 33.65
CA VAL A 149 11.14 23.29 33.74
C VAL A 149 10.81 22.99 35.19
N MET A 150 9.61 23.38 35.64
CA MET A 150 9.08 23.08 36.95
C MET A 150 7.96 22.05 36.85
N GLU A 151 8.05 21.00 37.65
CA GLU A 151 7.02 19.96 37.77
C GLU A 151 7.08 19.38 39.21
N TRP A 152 6.03 18.64 39.58
CA TRP A 152 6.08 17.87 40.81
C TRP A 152 7.12 16.76 40.72
N ALA A 153 7.83 16.54 41.84
CA ALA A 153 8.80 15.44 41.86
C ALA A 153 8.08 14.10 41.58
N PRO A 154 8.69 13.19 40.80
CA PRO A 154 8.06 11.94 40.35
C PRO A 154 7.46 11.08 41.49
N ARG A 155 8.03 11.18 42.69
CA ARG A 155 7.51 10.49 43.89
C ARG A 155 6.10 10.94 44.30
N PHE A 156 5.67 12.14 43.91
CA PHE A 156 4.35 12.69 44.16
C PHE A 156 3.40 12.58 42.97
N ALA A 157 3.86 12.09 41.80
CA ALA A 157 3.10 11.95 40.56
C ALA A 157 2.77 10.48 40.22
N GLN A 158 2.71 9.60 41.25
CA GLN A 158 2.61 8.15 41.01
C GLN A 158 1.18 7.64 40.74
N GLY A 159 0.15 8.46 40.91
CA GLY A 159 -1.22 8.04 40.64
C GLY A 159 -2.26 9.16 40.76
N PRO A 160 -3.48 8.98 40.29
CA PRO A 160 -4.53 10.00 40.26
C PRO A 160 -4.99 10.45 41.67
N ALA A 161 -4.78 9.63 42.70
CA ALA A 161 -5.17 9.96 44.07
C ALA A 161 -4.48 11.22 44.59
N VAL A 162 -3.25 11.47 44.11
CA VAL A 162 -2.45 12.64 44.51
C VAL A 162 -3.07 13.96 44.06
N LEU A 163 -3.88 13.95 42.98
CA LEU A 163 -4.58 15.14 42.50
C LEU A 163 -5.51 15.74 43.52
N LYS A 164 -6.05 14.92 44.46
CA LYS A 164 -6.94 15.42 45.53
C LYS A 164 -6.23 16.34 46.50
N ASP A 165 -4.92 16.16 46.67
CA ASP A 165 -4.08 16.93 47.60
C ASP A 165 -3.47 18.17 46.93
N LEU A 166 -3.71 18.40 45.65
CA LEU A 166 -3.29 19.61 44.94
C LEU A 166 -4.04 20.82 45.52
N HIS A 167 -3.33 21.81 46.02
CA HIS A 167 -3.91 22.99 46.63
C HIS A 167 -4.07 24.10 45.60
N LEU A 168 -5.28 24.68 45.56
CA LEU A 168 -5.71 25.74 44.67
C LEU A 168 -5.81 27.05 45.45
N PRO A 169 -5.34 28.18 44.90
CA PRO A 169 -5.58 29.49 45.52
C PRO A 169 -7.07 29.86 45.46
N ALA A 170 -7.63 30.11 46.60
CA ALA A 170 -9.00 30.61 46.75
C ALA A 170 -8.97 32.12 47.00
N ASN A 171 -9.98 32.82 46.56
CA ASN A 171 -10.08 34.28 46.68
C ASN A 171 -8.83 35.04 46.20
N ALA A 172 -8.32 34.62 45.04
CA ALA A 172 -7.32 35.39 44.33
C ALA A 172 -7.95 36.70 43.85
N VAL A 173 -8.28 37.58 44.79
CA VAL A 173 -8.62 38.99 44.50
C VAL A 173 -7.37 39.56 43.82
N ALA A 174 -7.50 39.92 42.56
CA ALA A 174 -6.45 40.57 41.82
C ALA A 174 -5.92 41.77 42.63
N GLY A 175 -4.77 41.53 43.25
CA GLY A 175 -3.80 42.44 43.73
C GLY A 175 -4.19 43.81 44.25
N THR A 176 -4.50 43.91 45.51
CA THR A 176 -4.39 45.20 46.22
C THR A 176 -3.09 45.38 46.97
N SER A 177 -2.21 44.40 47.00
CA SER A 177 -0.88 44.46 47.66
C SER A 177 0.18 43.80 46.81
N ALA A 178 0.38 44.26 45.59
CA ALA A 178 1.54 43.79 44.80
C ALA A 178 2.79 44.51 45.29
N ASN A 179 3.81 43.75 45.67
CA ASN A 179 5.13 44.34 45.89
C ASN A 179 5.78 44.66 44.54
N PRO A 180 5.93 45.97 44.19
CA PRO A 180 6.47 46.36 42.88
C PRO A 180 7.90 45.90 42.64
N GLY A 181 8.63 45.52 43.71
CA GLY A 181 9.99 45.00 43.63
C GLY A 181 10.12 43.52 43.37
N GLN A 182 9.06 42.74 43.50
CA GLN A 182 9.05 41.30 43.23
C GLN A 182 8.13 40.99 42.07
N ARG A 183 8.72 40.55 40.99
CA ARG A 183 8.00 40.16 39.77
C ARG A 183 8.21 38.69 39.45
N ASN A 184 7.19 38.07 38.89
CA ASN A 184 7.31 36.75 38.34
C ASN A 184 8.26 36.78 37.13
N ALA A 185 9.30 35.98 37.16
CA ALA A 185 10.35 35.96 36.14
C ALA A 185 9.81 35.59 34.74
N SER A 186 8.75 34.80 34.64
CA SER A 186 8.16 34.33 33.38
C SER A 186 7.11 35.28 32.81
N THR A 187 6.29 35.93 33.67
CA THR A 187 5.16 36.75 33.23
C THR A 187 5.38 38.25 33.43
N GLY A 188 6.41 38.67 34.15
CA GLY A 188 6.67 40.06 34.52
C GLY A 188 5.64 40.67 35.46
N GLN A 189 4.64 39.92 35.91
CA GLN A 189 3.59 40.37 36.83
C GLN A 189 4.15 40.54 38.25
N ALA A 190 3.68 41.57 38.95
CA ALA A 190 4.04 41.76 40.33
C ALA A 190 3.51 40.63 41.22
N LEU A 191 4.35 40.12 42.11
CA LEU A 191 3.96 39.06 43.04
C LEU A 191 3.21 39.64 44.22
N SER A 192 2.06 39.06 44.58
CA SER A 192 1.27 39.44 45.73
C SER A 192 1.93 38.87 47.01
N THR A 193 2.04 39.69 48.04
CA THR A 193 2.48 39.29 49.39
C THR A 193 1.32 38.95 50.30
N THR A 194 0.08 39.09 49.84
CA THR A 194 -1.13 38.78 50.64
C THR A 194 -1.27 37.27 50.81
N PRO A 195 -1.46 36.76 52.03
CA PRO A 195 -1.73 35.33 52.24
C PRO A 195 -2.99 34.92 51.45
N VAL A 196 -2.86 33.91 50.65
CA VAL A 196 -4.00 33.35 49.88
C VAL A 196 -4.46 32.08 50.58
N THR A 197 -5.77 31.99 50.83
CA THR A 197 -6.36 30.76 51.37
C THR A 197 -6.22 29.68 50.31
N MET A 198 -5.72 28.51 50.72
CA MET A 198 -5.53 27.38 49.82
C MET A 198 -6.62 26.34 50.07
N VAL A 199 -7.23 25.84 49.00
CA VAL A 199 -8.28 24.81 49.00
C VAL A 199 -7.79 23.59 48.24
N PRO A 200 -7.89 22.38 48.82
CA PRO A 200 -7.49 21.18 48.10
C PRO A 200 -8.43 20.92 46.90
N LEU A 201 -7.88 20.46 45.77
CA LEU A 201 -8.64 20.17 44.55
C LEU A 201 -9.80 19.18 44.80
N GLY A 202 -9.59 18.20 45.69
CA GLY A 202 -10.62 17.22 46.07
C GLY A 202 -11.86 17.82 46.72
N ALA A 203 -11.82 19.10 47.24
CA ALA A 203 -12.99 19.79 47.76
C ALA A 203 -13.87 20.41 46.67
N VAL A 204 -13.32 20.66 45.46
CA VAL A 204 -14.01 21.32 44.33
C VAL A 204 -14.12 20.46 43.09
N ALA A 205 -13.43 19.32 43.03
CA ALA A 205 -13.42 18.45 41.89
C ALA A 205 -13.45 16.97 42.25
N THR A 206 -14.00 16.18 41.36
CA THR A 206 -13.98 14.71 41.42
C THR A 206 -12.98 14.20 40.39
N VAL A 207 -12.06 13.34 40.82
CA VAL A 207 -11.07 12.72 39.94
C VAL A 207 -11.52 11.31 39.63
N SER A 208 -11.60 10.99 38.36
CA SER A 208 -11.94 9.65 37.85
C SER A 208 -10.96 9.21 36.77
N GLU A 209 -10.75 7.91 36.62
CA GLU A 209 -9.97 7.34 35.54
C GLU A 209 -10.89 6.98 34.38
N ARG A 210 -10.46 7.32 33.17
CA ARG A 210 -11.18 6.98 31.93
C ARG A 210 -10.24 6.29 30.97
N ALA A 211 -10.76 5.27 30.31
CA ALA A 211 -10.08 4.71 29.15
C ALA A 211 -10.30 5.62 27.93
N VAL A 212 -9.23 6.03 27.31
CA VAL A 212 -9.24 6.93 26.14
C VAL A 212 -8.32 6.40 25.04
N PRO A 213 -8.55 6.78 23.79
CA PRO A 213 -7.61 6.48 22.72
C PRO A 213 -6.23 7.07 23.02
N SER A 214 -5.19 6.28 22.82
CA SER A 214 -3.80 6.75 22.99
C SER A 214 -3.33 7.65 21.84
N SER A 215 -4.02 7.62 20.70
CA SER A 215 -3.75 8.45 19.52
C SER A 215 -5.04 8.75 18.76
N ILE A 216 -5.06 9.90 18.10
CA ILE A 216 -6.11 10.30 17.17
C ILE A 216 -5.44 10.50 15.83
N ASP A 217 -5.83 9.72 14.86
CA ASP A 217 -5.24 9.73 13.53
C ASP A 217 -6.00 10.64 12.58
N HIS A 218 -5.28 11.28 11.68
CA HIS A 218 -5.83 12.11 10.62
C HIS A 218 -5.30 11.66 9.26
N GLU A 219 -6.13 11.76 8.23
CA GLU A 219 -5.75 11.56 6.84
C GLU A 219 -6.39 12.66 5.98
N ASP A 220 -5.56 13.34 5.19
CA ASP A 220 -5.99 14.47 4.35
C ASP A 220 -6.69 15.60 5.15
N GLY A 221 -6.33 15.79 6.42
CA GLY A 221 -6.92 16.81 7.31
C GLY A 221 -8.23 16.40 7.99
N GLU A 222 -8.81 15.25 7.66
CA GLU A 222 -9.99 14.68 8.31
C GLU A 222 -9.59 13.67 9.40
N LEU A 223 -10.45 13.50 10.42
CA LEU A 223 -10.30 12.43 11.39
C LEU A 223 -10.37 11.07 10.67
N SER A 224 -9.48 10.16 11.02
CA SER A 224 -9.43 8.86 10.37
C SER A 224 -9.30 7.71 11.36
N SER A 225 -9.87 6.57 10.98
CA SER A 225 -9.70 5.31 11.66
C SER A 225 -9.46 4.20 10.64
N THR A 226 -8.48 3.36 10.90
CA THR A 226 -8.04 2.32 9.96
C THR A 226 -8.42 0.95 10.48
N LEU A 227 -9.19 0.24 9.67
CA LEU A 227 -9.42 -1.19 9.81
C LEU A 227 -8.31 -1.92 9.05
N SER A 228 -7.73 -2.92 9.67
CA SER A 228 -6.79 -3.82 9.03
C SER A 228 -7.35 -5.23 8.97
N PHE A 229 -7.08 -5.95 7.90
CA PHE A 229 -7.52 -7.32 7.70
C PHE A 229 -6.55 -8.10 6.82
N SER A 230 -6.63 -9.41 6.88
CA SER A 230 -5.94 -10.34 5.98
C SER A 230 -6.97 -11.10 5.15
N LEU A 231 -6.56 -11.60 3.99
CA LEU A 231 -7.39 -12.47 3.16
C LEU A 231 -7.18 -13.93 3.55
N GLU A 232 -8.25 -14.70 3.61
CA GLU A 232 -8.16 -16.15 3.77
C GLU A 232 -7.68 -16.81 2.47
N GLU A 233 -7.30 -18.07 2.56
CA GLU A 233 -6.82 -18.83 1.40
C GLU A 233 -7.91 -18.94 0.33
N GLY A 234 -7.61 -18.49 -0.87
CA GLY A 234 -8.54 -18.47 -2.00
C GLY A 234 -9.38 -17.19 -2.14
N ALA A 235 -9.36 -16.28 -1.16
CA ALA A 235 -10.02 -14.98 -1.28
C ALA A 235 -9.11 -13.97 -2.01
N THR A 236 -9.70 -13.14 -2.85
CA THR A 236 -9.01 -12.10 -3.63
C THR A 236 -9.28 -10.71 -3.05
N LEU A 237 -8.46 -9.72 -3.41
CA LEU A 237 -8.73 -8.32 -3.05
C LEU A 237 -10.04 -7.80 -3.66
N GLY A 238 -10.45 -8.34 -4.83
CA GLY A 238 -11.75 -8.04 -5.44
C GLY A 238 -12.92 -8.55 -4.59
N ASP A 239 -12.76 -9.72 -3.96
CA ASP A 239 -13.76 -10.24 -3.01
C ASP A 239 -13.83 -9.36 -1.77
N ALA A 240 -12.68 -8.92 -1.22
CA ALA A 240 -12.67 -7.99 -0.10
C ALA A 240 -13.34 -6.65 -0.42
N GLN A 241 -13.17 -6.12 -1.64
CA GLN A 241 -13.87 -4.91 -2.07
C GLN A 241 -15.39 -5.09 -2.06
N ARG A 242 -15.86 -6.22 -2.56
CA ARG A 242 -17.29 -6.55 -2.60
C ARG A 242 -17.85 -6.75 -1.18
N ILE A 243 -17.12 -7.50 -0.33
CA ILE A 243 -17.49 -7.72 1.08
C ILE A 243 -17.59 -6.40 1.84
N LEU A 244 -16.61 -5.51 1.70
CA LEU A 244 -16.61 -4.20 2.34
C LEU A 244 -17.78 -3.33 1.89
N ALA A 245 -18.03 -3.24 0.58
CA ALA A 245 -19.16 -2.46 0.04
C ALA A 245 -20.51 -3.02 0.53
N GLN A 246 -20.64 -4.34 0.62
CA GLN A 246 -21.84 -4.97 1.15
C GLN A 246 -21.98 -4.74 2.65
N ALA A 247 -20.91 -4.88 3.42
CA ALA A 247 -20.91 -4.62 4.86
C ALA A 247 -21.30 -3.17 5.19
N GLU A 248 -20.79 -2.18 4.44
CA GLU A 248 -21.18 -0.77 4.58
C GLU A 248 -22.67 -0.54 4.31
N ALA A 249 -23.21 -1.20 3.28
CA ALA A 249 -24.63 -1.15 2.98
C ALA A 249 -25.49 -1.82 4.07
N ASP A 250 -25.07 -3.00 4.54
CA ASP A 250 -25.79 -3.78 5.58
C ASP A 250 -25.89 -3.01 6.90
N ILE A 251 -24.84 -2.31 7.29
CA ILE A 251 -24.84 -1.50 8.51
C ILE A 251 -25.50 -0.12 8.31
N ALA A 252 -25.91 0.24 7.08
CA ALA A 252 -26.44 1.55 6.71
C ALA A 252 -25.50 2.71 7.13
N MET A 253 -24.24 2.63 6.73
CA MET A 253 -23.21 3.62 7.08
C MET A 253 -23.61 5.02 6.54
N PRO A 254 -23.57 6.08 7.36
CA PRO A 254 -23.95 7.40 6.91
C PRO A 254 -22.92 8.01 5.96
N THR A 255 -23.35 8.86 5.06
CA THR A 255 -22.47 9.56 4.09
C THR A 255 -21.44 10.49 4.72
N SER A 256 -21.62 10.84 6.00
CA SER A 256 -20.63 11.59 6.79
C SER A 256 -19.38 10.76 7.15
N VAL A 257 -19.46 9.44 7.02
CA VAL A 257 -18.31 8.54 7.18
C VAL A 257 -17.99 7.93 5.83
N ARG A 258 -16.78 8.13 5.34
CA ARG A 258 -16.33 7.67 4.02
C ARG A 258 -15.21 6.68 4.16
N GLY A 259 -15.35 5.52 3.52
CA GLY A 259 -14.34 4.48 3.50
C GLY A 259 -13.49 4.50 2.23
N SER A 260 -12.22 4.20 2.37
CA SER A 260 -11.30 4.03 1.22
C SER A 260 -10.20 3.02 1.55
N PHE A 261 -9.77 2.27 0.54
CA PHE A 261 -8.62 1.39 0.70
C PHE A 261 -7.34 2.20 0.95
N GLY A 262 -6.52 1.73 1.89
CA GLY A 262 -5.21 2.26 2.23
C GLY A 262 -4.07 1.33 1.82
N GLY A 263 -2.83 1.82 1.92
CA GLY A 263 -1.63 1.01 1.75
C GLY A 263 -1.55 0.23 0.44
N THR A 264 -1.18 -1.04 0.55
CA THR A 264 -1.02 -1.96 -0.61
C THR A 264 -2.31 -2.12 -1.41
N ALA A 265 -3.48 -2.12 -0.77
CA ALA A 265 -4.76 -2.25 -1.44
C ALA A 265 -5.10 -1.02 -2.31
N LYS A 266 -4.82 0.19 -1.82
CA LYS A 266 -4.97 1.44 -2.60
C LYS A 266 -4.06 1.45 -3.82
N SER A 267 -2.80 1.06 -3.63
CA SER A 267 -1.84 1.01 -4.73
C SER A 267 -2.22 -0.02 -5.79
N PHE A 268 -2.74 -1.18 -5.37
CA PHE A 268 -3.25 -2.19 -6.30
C PHE A 268 -4.44 -1.66 -7.09
N GLN A 269 -5.41 -1.02 -6.43
CA GLN A 269 -6.60 -0.44 -7.07
C GLN A 269 -6.22 0.69 -8.06
N GLN A 270 -5.30 1.57 -7.67
CA GLN A 270 -4.79 2.62 -8.54
C GLN A 270 -4.03 2.04 -9.74
N SER A 271 -3.18 1.04 -9.51
CA SER A 271 -2.48 0.34 -10.59
C SER A 271 -3.45 -0.30 -11.56
N GLN A 272 -4.52 -0.93 -11.06
CA GLN A 272 -5.51 -1.59 -11.90
C GLN A 272 -6.30 -0.59 -12.74
N SER A 273 -6.68 0.56 -12.20
CA SER A 273 -7.41 1.60 -12.95
C SER A 273 -6.54 2.29 -14.02
N GLN A 274 -5.26 2.48 -13.75
CA GLN A 274 -4.31 3.10 -14.69
C GLN A 274 -3.70 2.10 -15.67
N GLN A 275 -3.76 0.81 -15.38
CA GLN A 275 -3.15 -0.25 -16.18
C GLN A 275 -3.68 -0.29 -17.60
N LEU A 276 -5.00 -0.18 -17.78
CA LEU A 276 -5.60 -0.18 -19.10
C LEU A 276 -5.08 0.98 -19.96
N LEU A 277 -4.96 2.16 -19.36
CA LEU A 277 -4.41 3.35 -20.03
C LEU A 277 -2.93 3.16 -20.40
N LEU A 278 -2.13 2.60 -19.47
CA LEU A 278 -0.71 2.34 -19.71
C LEU A 278 -0.49 1.28 -20.79
N ILE A 279 -1.27 0.21 -20.79
CA ILE A 279 -1.23 -0.82 -21.86
C ILE A 279 -1.61 -0.18 -23.20
N LEU A 280 -2.69 0.60 -23.24
CA LEU A 280 -3.12 1.27 -24.45
C LEU A 280 -2.03 2.23 -24.97
N ALA A 281 -1.46 3.05 -24.08
CA ALA A 281 -0.37 3.96 -24.44
C ALA A 281 0.86 3.20 -24.94
N ALA A 282 1.25 2.10 -24.31
CA ALA A 282 2.34 1.25 -24.76
C ALA A 282 2.06 0.65 -26.14
N LEU A 283 0.83 0.18 -26.39
CA LEU A 283 0.42 -0.36 -27.70
C LEU A 283 0.49 0.72 -28.77
N VAL A 284 0.01 1.94 -28.48
CA VAL A 284 0.07 3.07 -29.43
C VAL A 284 1.53 3.44 -29.76
N VAL A 285 2.38 3.55 -28.74
CA VAL A 285 3.81 3.86 -28.96
C VAL A 285 4.48 2.77 -29.80
N ILE A 286 4.24 1.49 -29.48
CA ILE A 286 4.78 0.36 -30.26
C ILE A 286 4.25 0.40 -31.70
N TYR A 287 2.96 0.68 -31.90
CA TYR A 287 2.34 0.78 -33.22
C TYR A 287 3.01 1.87 -34.05
N ILE A 288 3.18 3.08 -33.48
CA ILE A 288 3.81 4.19 -34.19
C ILE A 288 5.27 3.86 -34.52
N LEU A 289 6.03 3.33 -33.55
CA LEU A 289 7.44 2.99 -33.76
C LEU A 289 7.62 1.93 -34.84
N LEU A 290 6.81 0.87 -34.82
CA LEU A 290 6.84 -0.18 -35.85
C LEU A 290 6.33 0.34 -37.20
N GLY A 291 5.33 1.24 -37.19
CA GLY A 291 4.81 1.87 -38.41
C GLY A 291 5.89 2.68 -39.12
N VAL A 292 6.67 3.45 -38.37
CA VAL A 292 7.81 4.20 -38.93
C VAL A 292 8.93 3.27 -39.40
N LEU A 293 9.23 2.22 -38.59
CA LEU A 293 10.31 1.28 -38.92
C LEU A 293 10.02 0.45 -40.18
N TYR A 294 8.77 -0.02 -40.35
CA TYR A 294 8.37 -0.86 -41.48
C TYR A 294 7.83 -0.07 -42.66
N GLU A 295 7.66 1.24 -42.52
CA GLU A 295 7.00 2.09 -43.52
C GLU A 295 5.61 1.54 -43.96
N SER A 296 4.89 0.96 -43.00
CA SER A 296 3.62 0.28 -43.19
C SER A 296 2.71 0.43 -41.99
N LEU A 297 1.41 0.65 -42.21
CA LEU A 297 0.41 0.70 -41.17
C LEU A 297 -0.17 -0.69 -40.83
N ILE A 298 0.08 -1.70 -41.66
CA ILE A 298 -0.53 -3.04 -41.54
C ILE A 298 0.36 -3.96 -40.70
N HIS A 299 1.67 -3.98 -40.93
CA HIS A 299 2.59 -4.89 -40.27
C HIS A 299 2.70 -4.69 -38.75
N PRO A 300 2.60 -3.46 -38.16
CA PRO A 300 2.50 -3.27 -36.75
C PRO A 300 1.32 -3.99 -36.10
N ILE A 301 0.17 -4.04 -36.78
CA ILE A 301 -1.03 -4.75 -36.29
C ILE A 301 -0.71 -6.24 -36.15
N THR A 302 -0.04 -6.84 -37.13
CA THR A 302 0.37 -8.25 -37.09
C THR A 302 1.22 -8.57 -35.84
N VAL A 303 2.16 -7.68 -35.49
CA VAL A 303 2.96 -7.83 -34.27
C VAL A 303 2.08 -7.73 -33.01
N LEU A 304 1.19 -6.74 -32.96
CA LEU A 304 0.34 -6.49 -31.80
C LEU A 304 -0.65 -7.63 -31.51
N THR A 305 -1.11 -8.35 -32.54
CA THR A 305 -2.04 -9.51 -32.36
C THR A 305 -1.43 -10.68 -31.59
N THR A 306 -0.10 -10.72 -31.42
CA THR A 306 0.57 -11.78 -30.66
C THR A 306 0.59 -11.51 -29.15
N LEU A 307 0.33 -10.27 -28.69
CA LEU A 307 0.41 -9.90 -27.28
C LEU A 307 -0.65 -10.57 -26.39
N PRO A 308 -1.93 -10.66 -26.78
CA PRO A 308 -2.95 -11.30 -25.94
C PRO A 308 -2.62 -12.75 -25.58
N SER A 309 -1.96 -13.48 -26.47
CA SER A 309 -1.59 -14.89 -26.24
C SER A 309 -0.65 -15.07 -25.04
N ALA A 310 0.26 -14.13 -24.82
CA ALA A 310 1.19 -14.15 -23.70
C ALA A 310 0.47 -13.88 -22.37
N GLY A 311 -0.44 -12.89 -22.37
CA GLY A 311 -1.25 -12.58 -21.18
C GLY A 311 -2.13 -13.76 -20.74
N VAL A 312 -2.81 -14.39 -21.70
CA VAL A 312 -3.62 -15.59 -21.44
C VAL A 312 -2.75 -16.72 -20.88
N GLY A 313 -1.55 -16.94 -21.46
CA GLY A 313 -0.63 -17.97 -20.99
C GLY A 313 -0.16 -17.74 -19.54
N ALA A 314 0.15 -16.49 -19.21
CA ALA A 314 0.53 -16.11 -17.85
C ALA A 314 -0.61 -16.36 -16.84
N LEU A 315 -1.83 -15.95 -17.18
CA LEU A 315 -3.02 -16.15 -16.33
C LEU A 315 -3.34 -17.64 -16.15
N LEU A 316 -3.27 -18.43 -17.21
CA LEU A 316 -3.50 -19.87 -17.15
C LEU A 316 -2.45 -20.58 -16.29
N ALA A 317 -1.19 -20.17 -16.34
CA ALA A 317 -0.14 -20.75 -15.51
C ALA A 317 -0.34 -20.42 -14.01
N LEU A 318 -0.72 -19.19 -13.68
CA LEU A 318 -1.07 -18.80 -12.32
C LEU A 318 -2.27 -19.58 -11.80
N LEU A 319 -3.31 -19.73 -12.61
CA LEU A 319 -4.51 -20.50 -12.27
C LEU A 319 -4.19 -22.00 -12.05
N ALA A 320 -3.38 -22.60 -12.92
CA ALA A 320 -2.99 -24.01 -12.83
C ALA A 320 -2.21 -24.31 -11.55
N LEU A 321 -1.39 -23.38 -11.10
CA LEU A 321 -0.62 -23.48 -9.86
C LEU A 321 -1.31 -22.90 -8.63
N ARG A 322 -2.57 -22.49 -8.78
CA ARG A 322 -3.39 -21.88 -7.70
C ARG A 322 -2.71 -20.71 -7.02
N MET A 323 -2.06 -19.87 -7.80
CA MET A 323 -1.39 -18.68 -7.29
C MET A 323 -2.27 -17.44 -7.45
N ASP A 324 -2.23 -16.56 -6.45
CA ASP A 324 -2.98 -15.30 -6.47
C ASP A 324 -2.44 -14.36 -7.55
N PHE A 325 -3.35 -13.64 -8.20
CA PHE A 325 -3.01 -12.53 -9.07
C PHE A 325 -2.59 -11.31 -8.25
N SER A 326 -1.33 -11.31 -7.81
CA SER A 326 -0.74 -10.26 -6.99
C SER A 326 -0.18 -9.11 -7.83
N LEU A 327 0.16 -7.99 -7.17
CA LEU A 327 0.89 -6.88 -7.82
C LEU A 327 2.20 -7.37 -8.49
N ILE A 328 2.86 -8.34 -7.87
CA ILE A 328 4.11 -8.92 -8.38
C ILE A 328 3.86 -9.76 -9.65
N ALA A 329 2.77 -10.52 -9.70
CA ALA A 329 2.35 -11.22 -10.91
C ALA A 329 2.04 -10.25 -12.06
N LEU A 330 1.42 -9.09 -11.74
CA LEU A 330 1.12 -8.03 -12.68
C LEU A 330 2.40 -7.46 -13.32
N ILE A 331 3.44 -7.21 -12.52
CA ILE A 331 4.75 -6.77 -13.02
C ILE A 331 5.32 -7.83 -13.99
N GLY A 332 5.13 -9.12 -13.69
CA GLY A 332 5.51 -10.22 -14.58
C GLY A 332 4.86 -10.13 -15.96
N ILE A 333 3.58 -9.83 -16.02
CA ILE A 333 2.85 -9.65 -17.28
C ILE A 333 3.37 -8.45 -18.07
N PHE A 334 3.67 -7.32 -17.41
CA PHE A 334 4.28 -6.16 -18.11
C PHE A 334 5.65 -6.49 -18.71
N LEU A 335 6.51 -7.17 -17.97
CA LEU A 335 7.80 -7.62 -18.48
C LEU A 335 7.64 -8.58 -19.66
N LEU A 336 6.67 -9.48 -19.58
CA LEU A 336 6.35 -10.44 -20.63
C LEU A 336 5.93 -9.76 -21.93
N ILE A 337 5.13 -8.70 -21.88
CA ILE A 337 4.75 -7.90 -23.07
C ILE A 337 6.00 -7.40 -23.78
N GLY A 338 7.01 -6.95 -23.04
CA GLY A 338 8.28 -6.51 -23.63
C GLY A 338 9.06 -7.62 -24.33
N ILE A 339 9.11 -8.82 -23.75
CA ILE A 339 9.91 -9.94 -24.24
C ILE A 339 9.25 -10.61 -25.46
N VAL A 340 7.94 -10.80 -25.41
CA VAL A 340 7.19 -11.58 -26.42
C VAL A 340 7.16 -10.91 -27.79
N LYS A 341 6.97 -9.58 -27.84
CA LYS A 341 6.93 -8.86 -29.13
C LYS A 341 8.20 -9.03 -29.97
N LYS A 342 9.37 -9.27 -29.33
CA LYS A 342 10.63 -9.50 -30.03
C LYS A 342 10.55 -10.69 -30.99
N ASN A 343 9.88 -11.77 -30.59
CA ASN A 343 9.76 -12.97 -31.40
C ASN A 343 8.94 -12.72 -32.67
N ALA A 344 7.82 -12.02 -32.55
CA ALA A 344 6.99 -11.65 -33.72
C ALA A 344 7.73 -10.69 -34.66
N ILE A 345 8.43 -9.70 -34.12
CA ILE A 345 9.23 -8.76 -34.89
C ILE A 345 10.28 -9.50 -35.73
N LEU A 346 11.01 -10.46 -35.15
CA LEU A 346 12.06 -11.22 -35.85
C LEU A 346 11.51 -12.05 -37.03
N ILE A 347 10.29 -12.57 -36.93
CA ILE A 347 9.65 -13.32 -38.01
C ILE A 347 9.21 -12.37 -39.12
N ILE A 348 8.53 -11.28 -38.77
CA ILE A 348 7.97 -10.34 -39.73
C ILE A 348 9.08 -9.58 -40.46
N ASP A 349 10.13 -9.19 -39.78
CA ASP A 349 11.28 -8.49 -40.35
C ASP A 349 11.94 -9.34 -41.46
N PHE A 350 12.22 -10.61 -41.18
CA PHE A 350 12.78 -11.54 -42.15
C PHE A 350 11.83 -11.84 -43.31
N ALA A 351 10.53 -11.95 -43.01
CA ALA A 351 9.53 -12.15 -44.11
C ALA A 351 9.48 -10.95 -45.04
N LEU A 352 9.47 -9.73 -44.51
CA LEU A 352 9.50 -8.49 -45.30
C LEU A 352 10.80 -8.34 -46.09
N GLU A 353 11.94 -8.70 -45.51
CA GLU A 353 13.20 -8.72 -46.23
C GLU A 353 13.17 -9.70 -47.41
N ALA A 354 12.62 -10.91 -47.17
CA ALA A 354 12.49 -11.91 -48.22
C ALA A 354 11.54 -11.49 -49.37
N GLU A 355 10.44 -10.80 -49.05
CA GLU A 355 9.56 -10.22 -50.05
C GLU A 355 10.26 -9.11 -50.85
N ARG A 356 10.97 -8.20 -50.14
CA ARG A 356 11.61 -7.03 -50.77
C ARG A 356 12.84 -7.40 -51.63
N THR A 357 13.68 -8.31 -51.10
CA THR A 357 14.95 -8.64 -51.77
C THR A 357 14.83 -9.78 -52.78
N ARG A 358 13.98 -10.78 -52.52
CA ARG A 358 13.88 -11.99 -53.32
C ARG A 358 12.56 -12.09 -54.10
N GLY A 359 11.62 -11.19 -53.91
CA GLY A 359 10.35 -11.14 -54.60
C GLY A 359 9.43 -12.34 -54.31
N LEU A 360 9.57 -12.99 -53.16
CA LEU A 360 8.77 -14.13 -52.75
C LEU A 360 7.33 -13.70 -52.47
N SER A 361 6.37 -14.62 -52.65
CA SER A 361 5.00 -14.39 -52.19
C SER A 361 4.94 -14.29 -50.63
N ALA A 362 3.97 -13.58 -50.08
CA ALA A 362 3.80 -13.44 -48.64
C ALA A 362 3.75 -14.79 -47.92
N THR A 363 3.13 -15.80 -48.53
CA THR A 363 3.03 -17.15 -47.96
C THR A 363 4.39 -17.87 -47.95
N GLU A 364 5.16 -17.75 -49.01
CA GLU A 364 6.49 -18.35 -49.10
C GLU A 364 7.49 -17.61 -48.15
N ALA A 365 7.45 -16.30 -48.16
CA ALA A 365 8.30 -15.45 -47.35
C ALA A 365 8.10 -15.72 -45.84
N VAL A 366 6.86 -15.77 -45.37
CA VAL A 366 6.61 -16.05 -43.94
C VAL A 366 6.92 -17.49 -43.54
N ARG A 367 6.69 -18.46 -44.47
CA ARG A 367 7.09 -19.87 -44.23
C ARG A 367 8.59 -19.98 -44.09
N GLU A 368 9.36 -19.37 -44.96
CA GLU A 368 10.81 -19.37 -44.88
C GLU A 368 11.31 -18.65 -43.64
N ALA A 369 10.72 -17.49 -43.31
CA ALA A 369 11.02 -16.76 -42.10
C ALA A 369 10.82 -17.62 -40.83
N CYS A 370 9.71 -18.34 -40.72
CA CYS A 370 9.45 -19.23 -39.58
C CYS A 370 10.48 -20.36 -39.51
N LEU A 371 10.88 -20.97 -40.61
CA LEU A 371 11.87 -22.05 -40.63
C LEU A 371 13.28 -21.55 -40.22
N MET A 372 13.71 -20.43 -40.78
CA MET A 372 15.02 -19.86 -40.55
C MET A 372 15.15 -19.26 -39.15
N ARG A 373 14.11 -18.62 -38.61
CA ARG A 373 14.09 -17.96 -37.33
C ARG A 373 13.64 -18.87 -36.18
N PHE A 374 13.21 -20.08 -36.45
CA PHE A 374 12.77 -21.04 -35.42
C PHE A 374 13.81 -21.25 -34.31
N ARG A 375 15.04 -21.60 -34.70
CA ARG A 375 16.13 -21.86 -33.74
C ARG A 375 16.52 -20.62 -32.93
N PRO A 376 16.79 -19.43 -33.51
CA PRO A 376 17.09 -18.23 -32.75
C PRO A 376 15.98 -17.83 -31.75
N ILE A 377 14.73 -17.93 -32.16
CA ILE A 377 13.58 -17.61 -31.31
C ILE A 377 13.48 -18.60 -30.15
N LEU A 378 13.61 -19.91 -30.43
CA LEU A 378 13.58 -20.93 -29.41
C LEU A 378 14.71 -20.74 -28.38
N MET A 379 15.94 -20.45 -28.84
CA MET A 379 17.08 -20.19 -27.94
C MET A 379 16.83 -19.00 -27.02
N THR A 380 16.31 -17.88 -27.55
CA THR A 380 16.07 -16.67 -26.74
C THR A 380 14.91 -16.87 -25.78
N THR A 381 13.88 -17.61 -26.15
CA THR A 381 12.72 -17.90 -25.28
C THR A 381 13.14 -18.87 -24.16
N LEU A 382 13.91 -19.94 -24.49
CA LEU A 382 14.45 -20.84 -23.48
C LEU A 382 15.40 -20.14 -22.52
N ALA A 383 16.29 -19.28 -23.02
CA ALA A 383 17.18 -18.49 -22.17
C ALA A 383 16.40 -17.60 -21.19
N ALA A 384 15.35 -16.93 -21.66
CA ALA A 384 14.49 -16.10 -20.81
C ALA A 384 13.70 -16.95 -19.79
N ALA A 385 13.16 -18.10 -20.21
CA ALA A 385 12.43 -19.03 -19.34
C ALA A 385 13.35 -19.63 -18.26
N LEU A 386 14.56 -20.06 -18.64
CA LEU A 386 15.57 -20.57 -17.69
C LEU A 386 16.04 -19.46 -16.73
N GLY A 387 16.16 -18.22 -17.20
CA GLY A 387 16.44 -17.06 -16.34
C GLY A 387 15.35 -16.78 -15.30
N ALA A 388 14.09 -17.04 -15.63
CA ALA A 388 12.97 -16.90 -14.71
C ALA A 388 12.73 -18.15 -13.83
N LEU A 389 13.37 -19.29 -14.15
CA LEU A 389 13.16 -20.58 -13.46
C LEU A 389 13.48 -20.51 -11.95
N PRO A 390 14.58 -19.88 -11.49
CA PRO A 390 14.86 -19.75 -10.07
C PRO A 390 13.75 -19.02 -9.30
N LEU A 391 13.12 -18.01 -9.94
CA LEU A 391 11.99 -17.29 -9.36
C LEU A 391 10.73 -18.16 -9.28
N ALA A 392 10.46 -18.96 -10.32
CA ALA A 392 9.29 -19.83 -10.37
C ALA A 392 9.39 -21.03 -9.40
N ILE A 393 10.60 -21.59 -9.22
CA ILE A 393 10.82 -22.68 -8.26
C ILE A 393 10.79 -22.14 -6.82
N GLY A 394 11.15 -20.90 -6.60
CA GLY A 394 11.06 -20.26 -5.30
C GLY A 394 12.24 -20.61 -4.38
N PHE A 395 13.48 -20.38 -4.81
CA PHE A 395 14.65 -20.53 -3.95
C PHE A 395 14.86 -19.33 -3.02
N GLY A 396 15.20 -19.62 -1.76
CA GLY A 396 15.58 -18.63 -0.76
C GLY A 396 14.43 -18.13 0.12
N GLN A 397 14.76 -17.26 1.09
CA GLN A 397 13.80 -16.68 2.00
C GLN A 397 12.89 -15.68 1.26
N GLY A 398 11.58 -15.67 1.56
CA GLY A 398 10.60 -14.81 0.91
C GLY A 398 10.29 -15.17 -0.56
N ALA A 399 10.78 -16.31 -1.03
CA ALA A 399 10.58 -16.78 -2.41
C ALA A 399 9.09 -16.93 -2.76
N GLU A 400 8.25 -17.30 -1.80
CA GLU A 400 6.80 -17.49 -1.96
C GLU A 400 6.12 -16.22 -2.52
N LEU A 401 6.61 -15.04 -2.17
CA LEU A 401 6.06 -13.77 -2.64
C LEU A 401 6.47 -13.43 -4.09
N ARG A 402 7.65 -13.90 -4.51
CA ARG A 402 8.22 -13.64 -5.85
C ARG A 402 7.88 -14.73 -6.87
N GLN A 403 7.45 -15.89 -6.40
CA GLN A 403 7.12 -17.05 -7.23
C GLN A 403 6.04 -16.73 -8.30
N PRO A 404 4.97 -15.97 -8.02
CA PRO A 404 3.98 -15.60 -9.04
C PRO A 404 4.58 -14.85 -10.24
N LEU A 405 5.63 -14.04 -10.01
CA LEU A 405 6.36 -13.35 -11.08
C LEU A 405 7.01 -14.35 -12.04
N GLY A 406 7.78 -15.30 -11.49
CA GLY A 406 8.47 -16.32 -12.29
C GLY A 406 7.50 -17.21 -13.06
N VAL A 407 6.42 -17.63 -12.41
CA VAL A 407 5.37 -18.46 -13.02
C VAL A 407 4.65 -17.73 -14.14
N ALA A 408 4.28 -16.47 -13.95
CA ALA A 408 3.65 -15.66 -14.99
C ALA A 408 4.56 -15.49 -16.21
N ILE A 409 5.85 -15.22 -16.00
CA ILE A 409 6.82 -15.09 -17.10
C ILE A 409 6.97 -16.42 -17.85
N ILE A 410 7.20 -17.53 -17.17
CA ILE A 410 7.42 -18.84 -17.83
C ILE A 410 6.15 -19.29 -18.55
N GLY A 411 5.00 -19.25 -17.89
CA GLY A 411 3.73 -19.64 -18.48
C GLY A 411 3.37 -18.82 -19.71
N GLY A 412 3.56 -17.51 -19.61
CA GLY A 412 3.33 -16.61 -20.72
C GLY A 412 4.32 -16.82 -21.88
N LEU A 413 5.59 -17.09 -21.61
CA LEU A 413 6.59 -17.40 -22.64
C LEU A 413 6.26 -18.71 -23.38
N ILE A 414 5.89 -19.77 -22.66
CA ILE A 414 5.55 -21.08 -23.26
C ILE A 414 4.31 -20.92 -24.15
N ALA A 415 3.22 -20.33 -23.63
CA ALA A 415 2.00 -20.15 -24.41
C ALA A 415 2.22 -19.21 -25.60
N SER A 416 2.93 -18.10 -25.39
CA SER A 416 3.27 -17.20 -26.47
C SER A 416 4.15 -17.85 -27.54
N GLN A 417 5.14 -18.67 -27.17
CA GLN A 417 5.99 -19.37 -28.12
C GLN A 417 5.17 -20.26 -29.05
N LEU A 418 4.26 -21.07 -28.48
CA LEU A 418 3.40 -21.96 -29.22
C LEU A 418 2.42 -21.21 -30.13
N LEU A 419 1.74 -20.23 -29.57
CA LEU A 419 0.73 -19.46 -30.30
C LEU A 419 1.36 -18.52 -31.33
N THR A 420 2.47 -17.86 -31.05
CA THR A 420 3.13 -16.95 -32.01
C THR A 420 3.60 -17.68 -33.25
N LEU A 421 4.15 -18.89 -33.12
CA LEU A 421 4.56 -19.69 -34.29
C LEU A 421 3.39 -20.10 -35.17
N LEU A 422 2.19 -20.24 -34.61
CA LEU A 422 0.98 -20.61 -35.35
C LEU A 422 0.22 -19.37 -35.85
N THR A 423 0.05 -18.36 -35.02
CA THR A 423 -0.79 -17.19 -35.32
C THR A 423 -0.09 -16.17 -36.20
N THR A 424 1.21 -15.92 -36.00
CA THR A 424 1.96 -14.89 -36.73
C THR A 424 1.92 -15.15 -38.26
N PRO A 425 2.21 -16.38 -38.78
CA PRO A 425 2.11 -16.66 -40.21
C PRO A 425 0.71 -16.44 -40.77
N VAL A 426 -0.31 -16.89 -40.05
CA VAL A 426 -1.71 -16.79 -40.48
C VAL A 426 -2.15 -15.33 -40.54
N VAL A 427 -1.85 -14.56 -39.48
CA VAL A 427 -2.21 -13.14 -39.43
C VAL A 427 -1.42 -12.35 -40.48
N TYR A 428 -0.13 -12.68 -40.69
CA TYR A 428 0.69 -12.04 -41.72
C TYR A 428 0.06 -12.19 -43.13
N VAL A 429 -0.29 -13.42 -43.53
CA VAL A 429 -0.93 -13.69 -44.80
C VAL A 429 -2.33 -13.05 -44.93
N LEU A 430 -3.09 -13.02 -43.79
CA LEU A 430 -4.40 -12.34 -43.76
C LEU A 430 -4.25 -10.82 -43.98
N MET A 431 -3.28 -10.21 -43.30
CA MET A 431 -3.03 -8.77 -43.40
C MET A 431 -2.43 -8.37 -44.76
N ASP A 432 -1.65 -9.24 -45.40
CA ASP A 432 -1.14 -9.00 -46.73
C ASP A 432 -2.29 -8.90 -47.77
N LYS A 433 -3.37 -9.68 -47.60
CA LYS A 433 -4.58 -9.58 -48.45
C LYS A 433 -5.31 -8.24 -48.32
N LEU A 434 -5.16 -7.54 -47.19
CA LEU A 434 -5.71 -6.21 -46.95
C LEU A 434 -4.80 -5.10 -47.52
N ARG A 435 -3.61 -5.45 -47.93
CA ARG A 435 -2.66 -4.54 -48.58
C ARG A 435 -3.17 -4.21 -49.97
N ARG A 436 -3.36 -2.93 -50.27
CA ARG A 436 -3.74 -2.49 -51.62
C ARG A 436 -2.66 -2.88 -52.63
N PRO A 437 -3.00 -3.56 -53.73
CA PRO A 437 -2.05 -3.80 -54.83
C PRO A 437 -1.68 -2.44 -55.41
N GLY A 438 -0.49 -1.97 -55.23
CA GLY A 438 -0.03 -0.72 -55.83
C GLY A 438 1.17 -0.04 -55.19
N THR A 439 1.55 -0.37 -53.96
CA THR A 439 2.60 0.39 -53.27
C THR A 439 4.01 -0.14 -53.53
N PHE A 440 4.20 -1.28 -54.13
CA PHE A 440 5.51 -1.90 -54.40
C PHE A 440 5.92 -1.94 -55.89
N ASP A 441 5.02 -1.65 -56.83
CA ASP A 441 5.38 -1.66 -58.25
C ASP A 441 6.20 -0.45 -58.72
N GLN A 442 6.23 0.63 -57.93
CA GLN A 442 7.01 1.82 -58.29
C GLN A 442 8.54 1.67 -58.07
N HIS A 443 8.99 0.69 -57.29
CA HIS A 443 10.44 0.44 -57.14
C HIS A 443 11.02 -0.59 -58.10
N ARG A 444 10.19 -1.30 -58.86
CA ARG A 444 10.66 -2.19 -59.91
C ARG A 444 11.09 -1.48 -61.20
N SER A 445 10.77 -0.20 -61.37
CA SER A 445 11.11 0.56 -62.61
C SER A 445 12.48 1.24 -62.59
N HIS A 446 13.23 1.12 -61.54
CA HIS A 446 14.63 1.56 -61.49
C HIS A 446 15.64 0.41 -61.46
N ALA A 447 15.35 -0.69 -62.16
CA ALA A 447 16.38 -1.66 -62.53
C ALA A 447 17.31 -1.00 -63.56
N ILE A 448 18.56 -0.91 -63.20
CA ILE A 448 19.73 -0.41 -63.91
C ILE A 448 19.67 -0.77 -65.42
N PRO A 449 19.80 0.18 -66.33
CA PRO A 449 19.94 -0.16 -67.74
C PRO A 449 21.25 -0.95 -67.92
N THR A 450 21.11 -2.18 -68.41
CA THR A 450 22.22 -2.99 -68.90
C THR A 450 23.05 -2.18 -69.89
N MET A 451 24.25 -1.76 -69.48
CA MET A 451 25.26 -1.28 -70.44
C MET A 451 25.58 -2.43 -71.40
N ALA A 452 25.09 -2.31 -72.63
CA ALA A 452 25.56 -3.09 -73.72
C ALA A 452 27.04 -2.75 -73.97
N LEU A 453 27.92 -3.71 -73.68
CA LEU A 453 29.29 -3.67 -74.15
C LEU A 453 29.21 -3.87 -75.67
N SER A 454 29.35 -2.80 -76.41
CA SER A 454 29.72 -2.86 -77.85
C SER A 454 31.19 -3.26 -77.94
N ASN A 455 31.43 -4.40 -78.62
CA ASN A 455 32.75 -4.73 -79.15
C ASN A 455 33.17 -3.65 -80.17
N GLU A 456 34.35 -3.06 -79.94
CA GLU A 456 35.36 -2.83 -80.99
C GLU A 456 36.74 -2.81 -80.27
#